data_3360098bfa5b61899b3d4d600efaad14
#
_entry.id   3360098bfa5b61899b3d4d600efaad14
#
_cell.length_a   1.000
_cell.length_b   1.000
_cell.length_c   1.000
_cell.angle_alpha   90.00
_cell.angle_beta   90.00
_cell.angle_gamma   90.00
#
_symmetry.space_group_name_H-M   'P 1'
#
loop_
_entity.id
_entity.type
_entity.pdbx_description
1 polymer ?
#
loop_
_entity_poly.entity_id
_entity_poly.type
_entity_poly.pdbx_seq_one_letter_code
_entity_poly.pdbx_strand_id
1 'polypeptide(L)'
;MTLKLSIPLRTGRGLNDRMHFMVRARKVKAERLAVGFVMNTQHKAPAGPVTVNLGRVSPSAKGLDKDNLQGALKAVRDQVAAWLGRDDADDSITWNYSQRPGKRGEWAVEIEVMA
;
A
#
# COMPACT_ATOMS: atom_id res chain seq x y z
N MET A 1 7.76 17.24 -6.96
CA MET A 1 8.25 16.36 -5.89
C MET A 1 7.95 14.91 -6.25
N THR A 2 8.90 14.04 -6.07
CA THR A 2 8.69 12.60 -6.22
C THR A 2 9.28 11.90 -5.00
N LEU A 3 8.46 11.10 -4.33
CA LEU A 3 8.86 10.30 -3.17
C LEU A 3 8.72 8.83 -3.53
N LYS A 4 9.78 8.05 -3.38
CA LYS A 4 9.76 6.60 -3.59
C LYS A 4 10.19 5.88 -2.33
N LEU A 5 9.38 4.90 -1.91
CA LEU A 5 9.64 4.09 -0.73
C LEU A 5 9.44 2.61 -1.06
N SER A 6 10.24 1.76 -0.40
CA SER A 6 10.01 0.32 -0.40
C SER A 6 10.00 -0.15 1.05
N ILE A 7 8.92 -0.81 1.44
CA ILE A 7 8.71 -1.25 2.81
C ILE A 7 8.64 -2.77 2.82
N PRO A 8 9.52 -3.47 3.56
CA PRO A 8 9.41 -4.93 3.69
C PRO A 8 8.13 -5.26 4.46
N LEU A 9 7.12 -5.71 3.73
CA LEU A 9 5.80 -5.96 4.28
C LEU A 9 5.11 -7.05 3.49
N ARG A 10 4.68 -8.11 4.17
CA ARG A 10 3.90 -9.17 3.56
C ARG A 10 2.43 -8.82 3.59
N THR A 11 1.88 -8.45 2.44
CA THR A 11 0.45 -8.20 2.28
C THR A 11 -0.32 -9.52 2.12
N GLY A 12 -1.64 -9.49 2.38
CA GLY A 12 -2.50 -10.64 2.16
C GLY A 12 -2.81 -10.87 0.69
N ARG A 13 -3.76 -11.76 0.44
CA ARG A 13 -4.23 -12.10 -0.90
C ARG A 13 -5.49 -11.32 -1.28
N GLY A 14 -5.80 -10.27 -0.54
CA GLY A 14 -6.93 -9.40 -0.82
C GLY A 14 -8.26 -10.00 -0.41
N LEU A 15 -9.27 -9.81 -1.26
CA LEU A 15 -10.66 -10.19 -0.95
C LEU A 15 -10.85 -11.70 -0.77
N ASN A 16 -9.99 -12.51 -1.36
CA ASN A 16 -10.06 -13.97 -1.26
C ASN A 16 -9.35 -14.56 -0.05
N ASP A 17 -8.81 -13.72 0.81
CA ASP A 17 -8.12 -14.16 2.00
C ASP A 17 -9.13 -14.58 3.07
N ARG A 18 -9.14 -15.89 3.43
CA ARG A 18 -10.10 -16.49 4.37
C ARG A 18 -9.61 -16.46 5.81
N MET A 19 -8.93 -15.42 6.16
CA MET A 19 -8.42 -15.22 7.50
C MET A 19 -9.54 -14.91 8.47
N HIS A 20 -9.46 -15.46 9.71
CA HIS A 20 -10.40 -15.10 10.78
C HIS A 20 -10.38 -13.58 10.99
N PHE A 21 -11.56 -12.99 11.28
CA PHE A 21 -11.69 -11.53 11.32
C PHE A 21 -10.76 -10.85 12.34
N MET A 22 -10.49 -11.50 13.48
CA MET A 22 -9.56 -10.93 14.49
C MET A 22 -8.12 -10.97 14.01
N VAL A 23 -7.72 -12.02 13.31
CA VAL A 23 -6.39 -12.12 12.71
C VAL A 23 -6.24 -11.09 11.61
N ARG A 24 -7.28 -10.93 10.80
CA ARG A 24 -7.31 -9.90 9.75
C ARG A 24 -7.18 -8.50 10.33
N ALA A 25 -7.90 -8.20 11.40
CA ALA A 25 -7.83 -6.90 12.06
C ALA A 25 -6.43 -6.59 12.58
N ARG A 26 -5.76 -7.57 13.18
CA ARG A 26 -4.37 -7.41 13.65
C ARG A 26 -3.41 -7.19 12.47
N LYS A 27 -3.61 -7.93 11.38
CA LYS A 27 -2.79 -7.81 10.19
C LYS A 27 -2.94 -6.41 9.56
N VAL A 28 -4.16 -5.93 9.42
CA VAL A 28 -4.43 -4.58 8.89
C VAL A 28 -3.80 -3.53 9.79
N LYS A 29 -3.93 -3.66 11.09
CA LYS A 29 -3.31 -2.73 12.04
C LYS A 29 -1.79 -2.73 11.91
N ALA A 30 -1.18 -3.91 11.81
CA ALA A 30 0.27 -4.04 11.64
C ALA A 30 0.74 -3.41 10.33
N GLU A 31 0.01 -3.62 9.22
CA GLU A 31 0.30 -3.02 7.94
C GLU A 31 0.24 -1.49 8.01
N ARG A 32 -0.82 -0.95 8.63
CA ARG A 32 -0.99 0.50 8.78
C ARG A 32 0.11 1.10 9.66
N LEU A 33 0.51 0.44 10.74
CA LEU A 33 1.59 0.91 11.60
C LEU A 33 2.93 0.92 10.86
N ALA A 34 3.23 -0.13 10.09
CA ALA A 34 4.48 -0.20 9.32
C ALA A 34 4.57 0.92 8.28
N VAL A 35 3.49 1.13 7.51
CA VAL A 35 3.44 2.19 6.50
C VAL A 35 3.46 3.56 7.16
N GLY A 36 2.67 3.76 8.22
CA GLY A 36 2.60 5.03 8.93
C GLY A 36 3.94 5.44 9.52
N PHE A 37 4.67 4.49 10.11
CA PHE A 37 6.00 4.75 10.64
C PHE A 37 6.94 5.30 9.56
N VAL A 38 6.99 4.64 8.40
CA VAL A 38 7.85 5.06 7.30
C VAL A 38 7.39 6.40 6.73
N MET A 39 6.09 6.58 6.47
CA MET A 39 5.57 7.82 5.89
C MET A 39 5.80 9.02 6.81
N ASN A 40 5.65 8.85 8.12
CA ASN A 40 5.84 9.93 9.09
C ASN A 40 7.30 10.36 9.24
N THR A 41 8.27 9.58 8.75
CA THR A 41 9.68 9.98 8.72
C THR A 41 10.02 10.82 7.50
N GLN A 42 9.09 10.94 6.56
CA GLN A 42 9.29 11.71 5.34
C GLN A 42 8.93 13.17 5.57
N HIS A 43 9.32 14.01 4.61
CA HIS A 43 8.99 15.42 4.64
C HIS A 43 7.47 15.64 4.56
N LYS A 44 7.08 16.89 4.79
CA LYS A 44 5.70 17.31 4.73
C LYS A 44 4.99 16.82 3.47
N ALA A 45 3.80 16.29 3.66
CA ALA A 45 2.98 15.79 2.56
C ALA A 45 2.63 16.93 1.58
N PRO A 46 2.62 16.66 0.26
CA PRO A 46 2.30 17.68 -0.73
C PRO A 46 0.83 18.08 -0.67
N ALA A 47 0.56 19.34 -0.98
CA ALA A 47 -0.80 19.83 -1.21
C ALA A 47 -1.13 19.77 -2.71
N GLY A 48 -2.42 19.86 -3.04
CA GLY A 48 -2.86 19.86 -4.43
C GLY A 48 -2.92 18.46 -5.06
N PRO A 49 -3.09 18.37 -6.39
CA PRO A 49 -3.21 17.09 -7.06
C PRO A 49 -1.95 16.22 -6.89
N VAL A 50 -2.15 14.95 -6.56
CA VAL A 50 -1.07 13.98 -6.44
C VAL A 50 -1.43 12.69 -7.15
N THR A 51 -0.41 11.99 -7.63
CA THR A 51 -0.53 10.62 -8.13
C THR A 51 0.22 9.69 -7.19
N VAL A 52 -0.45 8.64 -6.73
CA VAL A 52 0.14 7.64 -5.85
C VAL A 52 0.15 6.30 -6.57
N ASN A 53 1.33 5.73 -6.75
CA ASN A 53 1.51 4.41 -7.30
C ASN A 53 1.82 3.44 -6.16
N LEU A 54 0.99 2.42 -5.99
CA LEU A 54 1.17 1.37 -4.99
C LEU A 54 1.53 0.07 -5.70
N GLY A 55 2.63 -0.55 -5.30
CA GLY A 55 3.11 -1.79 -5.86
C GLY A 55 3.20 -2.89 -4.81
N ARG A 56 2.75 -4.09 -5.17
CA ARG A 56 2.89 -5.28 -4.34
C ARG A 56 4.02 -6.14 -4.89
N VAL A 57 4.92 -6.53 -4.01
CA VAL A 57 6.00 -7.47 -4.34
C VAL A 57 5.78 -8.74 -3.53
N SER A 58 5.74 -9.88 -4.20
CA SER A 58 5.65 -11.19 -3.55
C SER A 58 6.53 -12.19 -4.30
N PRO A 59 6.96 -13.28 -3.65
CA PRO A 59 7.82 -14.25 -4.31
C PRO A 59 7.09 -15.12 -5.34
N SER A 60 5.77 -15.00 -5.44
CA SER A 60 4.97 -15.76 -6.40
C SER A 60 5.08 -15.15 -7.80
N ALA A 61 5.33 -15.99 -8.80
CA ALA A 61 5.29 -15.57 -10.21
C ALA A 61 3.86 -15.24 -10.65
N LYS A 62 2.86 -15.85 -10.00
CA LYS A 62 1.44 -15.58 -10.28
C LYS A 62 0.97 -14.43 -9.41
N GLY A 63 0.57 -13.35 -10.04
CA GLY A 63 0.03 -12.19 -9.33
C GLY A 63 -1.42 -12.39 -8.91
N LEU A 64 -1.96 -11.37 -8.27
CA LEU A 64 -3.37 -11.27 -7.91
C LEU A 64 -4.14 -10.62 -9.06
N ASP A 65 -5.44 -10.94 -9.18
CA ASP A 65 -6.30 -10.17 -10.06
C ASP A 65 -6.48 -8.74 -9.54
N LYS A 66 -7.07 -7.88 -10.36
CA LYS A 66 -7.19 -6.45 -10.05
C LYS A 66 -7.89 -6.18 -8.72
N ASP A 67 -9.01 -6.85 -8.46
CA ASP A 67 -9.80 -6.60 -7.25
C ASP A 67 -9.05 -7.09 -6.00
N ASN A 68 -8.42 -8.24 -6.08
CA ASN A 68 -7.62 -8.77 -4.98
C ASN A 68 -6.36 -7.96 -4.73
N LEU A 69 -5.74 -7.43 -5.79
CA LEU A 69 -4.59 -6.54 -5.64
C LEU A 69 -4.97 -5.27 -4.89
N GLN A 70 -6.07 -4.63 -5.27
CA GLN A 70 -6.55 -3.44 -4.57
C GLN A 70 -6.92 -3.76 -3.12
N GLY A 71 -7.58 -4.89 -2.88
CA GLY A 71 -7.91 -5.34 -1.52
C GLY A 71 -6.68 -5.60 -0.67
N ALA A 72 -5.65 -6.21 -1.24
CA ALA A 72 -4.39 -6.47 -0.53
C ALA A 72 -3.67 -5.19 -0.14
N LEU A 73 -3.83 -4.10 -0.89
CA LEU A 73 -3.18 -2.81 -0.66
C LEU A 73 -4.08 -1.78 0.02
N LYS A 74 -5.29 -2.17 0.45
CA LYS A 74 -6.26 -1.23 1.05
C LYS A 74 -5.72 -0.54 2.29
N ALA A 75 -5.10 -1.29 3.20
CA ALA A 75 -4.53 -0.71 4.42
C ALA A 75 -3.39 0.28 4.11
N VAL A 76 -2.59 -0.03 3.11
CA VAL A 76 -1.51 0.85 2.63
C VAL A 76 -2.10 2.13 2.05
N ARG A 77 -3.10 2.01 1.19
CA ARG A 77 -3.81 3.15 0.61
C ARG A 77 -4.39 4.07 1.68
N ASP A 78 -5.09 3.50 2.65
CA ASP A 78 -5.70 4.27 3.74
C ASP A 78 -4.64 5.05 4.53
N GLN A 79 -3.49 4.43 4.78
CA GLN A 79 -2.43 5.07 5.56
C GLN A 79 -1.71 6.17 4.77
N VAL A 80 -1.52 5.99 3.46
CA VAL A 80 -0.97 7.04 2.59
C VAL A 80 -1.92 8.23 2.53
N ALA A 81 -3.22 7.97 2.40
CA ALA A 81 -4.23 9.03 2.43
C ALA A 81 -4.22 9.80 3.77
N ALA A 82 -4.09 9.09 4.88
CA ALA A 82 -3.98 9.72 6.21
C ALA A 82 -2.73 10.61 6.30
N TRP A 83 -1.60 10.17 5.75
CA TRP A 83 -0.38 10.98 5.69
C TRP A 83 -0.59 12.24 4.84
N LEU A 84 -1.33 12.12 3.73
CA LEU A 84 -1.70 13.27 2.89
C LEU A 84 -2.71 14.21 3.58
N GLY A 85 -3.33 13.76 4.68
CA GLY A 85 -4.38 14.51 5.36
C GLY A 85 -5.68 14.55 4.59
N ARG A 86 -5.98 13.54 3.78
CA ARG A 86 -7.14 13.48 2.90
C ARG A 86 -7.83 12.13 3.01
N ASP A 87 -9.11 12.10 2.63
CA ASP A 87 -9.83 10.85 2.40
C ASP A 87 -9.24 10.14 1.18
N ASP A 88 -9.21 8.82 1.19
CA ASP A 88 -8.67 8.04 0.07
C ASP A 88 -9.53 8.16 -1.19
N ALA A 89 -10.78 8.60 -1.07
CA ALA A 89 -11.68 8.88 -2.19
C ALA A 89 -11.59 10.34 -2.69
N ASP A 90 -10.69 11.16 -2.14
CA ASP A 90 -10.53 12.55 -2.57
C ASP A 90 -10.10 12.60 -4.05
N ASP A 91 -10.82 13.40 -4.84
CA ASP A 91 -10.61 13.51 -6.29
C ASP A 91 -9.21 14.04 -6.66
N SER A 92 -8.53 14.72 -5.75
CA SER A 92 -7.18 15.22 -5.98
C SER A 92 -6.11 14.15 -5.93
N ILE A 93 -6.46 12.91 -5.54
CA ILE A 93 -5.54 11.78 -5.50
C ILE A 93 -5.87 10.82 -6.63
N THR A 94 -4.89 10.54 -7.48
CA THR A 94 -4.97 9.49 -8.47
C THR A 94 -4.21 8.26 -7.97
N TRP A 95 -4.91 7.13 -7.84
CA TRP A 95 -4.34 5.88 -7.35
C TRP A 95 -4.05 4.93 -8.51
N ASN A 96 -2.83 4.42 -8.58
CA ASN A 96 -2.45 3.39 -9.52
C ASN A 96 -1.89 2.19 -8.76
N TYR A 97 -2.15 1.00 -9.27
CA TYR A 97 -1.73 -0.25 -8.64
C TYR A 97 -0.86 -1.05 -9.60
N SER A 98 0.18 -1.67 -9.06
CA SER A 98 1.04 -2.57 -9.80
C SER A 98 1.47 -3.73 -8.92
N GLN A 99 2.05 -4.75 -9.54
CA GLN A 99 2.64 -5.85 -8.83
C GLN A 99 3.77 -6.44 -9.65
N ARG A 100 4.75 -7.00 -8.97
CA ARG A 100 5.86 -7.71 -9.61
C ARG A 100 6.28 -8.90 -8.77
N PRO A 101 6.80 -9.96 -9.41
CA PRO A 101 7.40 -11.05 -8.66
C PRO A 101 8.71 -10.59 -8.03
N GLY A 102 8.91 -10.98 -6.79
CA GLY A 102 10.16 -10.77 -6.08
C GLY A 102 11.02 -12.02 -6.11
N LYS A 103 12.17 -11.94 -5.48
CA LYS A 103 13.03 -13.08 -5.23
C LYS A 103 12.39 -13.99 -4.18
N ARG A 104 12.95 -15.20 -4.01
CA ARG A 104 12.49 -16.12 -2.98
C ARG A 104 12.50 -15.44 -1.60
N GLY A 105 11.34 -15.44 -0.94
CA GLY A 105 11.17 -14.81 0.37
C GLY A 105 11.05 -13.29 0.35
N GLU A 106 11.08 -12.66 -0.82
CA GLU A 106 10.97 -11.20 -0.92
C GLU A 106 9.50 -10.76 -0.92
N TRP A 107 9.13 -10.04 0.13
CA TRP A 107 7.82 -9.39 0.28
C TRP A 107 8.05 -7.90 0.50
N ALA A 108 7.36 -7.07 -0.25
CA ALA A 108 7.47 -5.63 -0.09
C ALA A 108 6.22 -4.91 -0.61
N VAL A 109 6.06 -3.68 -0.16
CA VAL A 109 5.15 -2.72 -0.75
C VAL A 109 5.98 -1.54 -1.25
N GLU A 110 5.78 -1.18 -2.50
CA GLU A 110 6.44 -0.02 -3.10
C GLU A 110 5.43 1.12 -3.19
N ILE A 111 5.83 2.30 -2.73
CA ILE A 111 4.98 3.49 -2.71
C ILE A 111 5.71 4.60 -3.44
N GLU A 112 5.04 5.17 -4.45
CA GLU A 112 5.54 6.35 -5.14
C GLU A 112 4.50 7.44 -5.09
N VAL A 113 4.89 8.62 -4.62
CA VAL A 113 4.02 9.80 -4.57
C VAL A 113 4.62 10.87 -5.47
N MET A 114 3.86 11.30 -6.45
CA MET A 114 4.26 12.33 -7.42
C MET A 114 3.33 13.53 -7.30
N ALA A 115 3.90 14.69 -7.14
CA ALA A 115 3.16 15.94 -7.06
C ALA A 115 3.69 16.97 -8.05
#